data_75e925adbf20ba19545a39b9ff787e2d
#
_entry.id   75e925adbf20ba19545a39b9ff787e2d
#
_cell.length_a   1.000
_cell.length_b   1.000
_cell.length_c   1.000
_cell.angle_alpha   90.00
_cell.angle_beta   90.00
_cell.angle_gamma   90.00
#
_symmetry.space_group_name_H-M   'P 1'
#
loop_
_entity.id
_entity.type
_entity.pdbx_description
1 polymer ?
#
loop_
_entity_poly.entity_id
_entity_poly.type
_entity_poly.pdbx_seq_one_letter_code
_entity_poly.pdbx_strand_id
1 'polypeptide(L)'
;SLNIELHKMTVFMIIPKAIQDLALPFVDRYFTAILSEAVQDGLVQAYLNGDGKNAPIGIMRQINTTDTDGTNKAKTVLTTVKKFSPKGLAPIRKTLSNNGLRTVGTLYLLCNPNDEAEYVDPALYGEALTGGYRNTSFLPIEKIVDANVPAGKAIITIEKAYVMGLSSVSMKTYDQTKAMDDADVIIGKAYGNGRAIDDNTAVVFDVTKLEEYVLPVTQVTTPAS
;
A
#
# COMPACT_ATOMS: atom_id res chain seq x y z
N SER A 1 -4.47 5.19 -28.74
CA SER A 1 -5.52 6.00 -28.07
C SER A 1 -5.40 5.81 -26.57
N LEU A 2 -5.21 6.89 -25.85
CA LEU A 2 -5.18 6.86 -24.39
C LEU A 2 -6.64 6.87 -23.92
N ASN A 3 -7.15 5.72 -23.51
CA ASN A 3 -8.48 5.66 -22.90
C ASN A 3 -8.31 6.00 -21.40
N ILE A 4 -8.71 7.20 -21.00
CA ILE A 4 -8.66 7.65 -19.61
C ILE A 4 -10.08 7.49 -19.07
N GLU A 5 -10.36 6.37 -18.45
CA GLU A 5 -11.55 6.20 -17.64
C GLU A 5 -11.32 6.87 -16.28
N LEU A 6 -12.17 7.82 -15.92
CA LEU A 6 -12.12 8.50 -14.64
C LEU A 6 -13.04 7.80 -13.65
N HIS A 7 -12.47 7.29 -12.58
CA HIS A 7 -13.24 6.75 -11.46
C HIS A 7 -13.62 7.85 -10.50
N LYS A 8 -14.85 7.80 -10.02
CA LYS A 8 -15.39 8.76 -9.05
C LYS A 8 -15.31 8.17 -7.65
N MET A 9 -14.61 8.85 -6.77
CA MET A 9 -14.65 8.60 -5.34
C MET A 9 -15.61 9.57 -4.68
N THR A 10 -16.48 9.07 -3.80
CA THR A 10 -17.43 9.88 -3.04
C THR A 10 -17.32 9.53 -1.57
N VAL A 11 -17.10 10.53 -0.74
CA VAL A 11 -17.19 10.44 0.72
C VAL A 11 -18.35 11.31 1.18
N PHE A 12 -19.06 10.90 2.22
CA PHE A 12 -20.13 11.71 2.79
C PHE A 12 -20.07 11.70 4.31
N MET A 13 -20.54 12.78 4.89
CA MET A 13 -20.68 12.94 6.33
C MET A 13 -22.05 13.54 6.63
N ILE A 14 -22.71 13.06 7.66
CA ILE A 14 -23.97 13.58 8.17
C ILE A 14 -23.66 14.40 9.41
N ILE A 15 -24.09 15.67 9.42
CA ILE A 15 -23.83 16.60 10.53
C ILE A 15 -25.17 17.08 11.08
N PRO A 16 -25.48 16.80 12.35
CA PRO A 16 -26.64 17.36 13.03
C PRO A 16 -26.57 18.89 13.04
N LYS A 17 -27.67 19.58 12.74
CA LYS A 17 -27.74 21.05 12.74
C LYS A 17 -27.46 21.65 14.10
N ALA A 18 -27.81 20.95 15.19
CA ALA A 18 -27.49 21.36 16.54
C ALA A 18 -25.99 21.64 16.76
N ILE A 19 -25.08 20.97 16.03
CA ILE A 19 -23.64 21.23 16.11
C ILE A 19 -23.28 22.49 15.32
N GLN A 20 -23.96 22.74 14.20
CA GLN A 20 -23.75 23.95 13.40
C GLN A 20 -24.27 25.19 14.11
N ASP A 21 -25.40 25.09 14.83
CA ASP A 21 -25.99 26.16 15.61
C ASP A 21 -25.07 26.67 16.75
N LEU A 22 -24.17 25.82 17.22
CA LEU A 22 -23.13 26.22 18.17
C LEU A 22 -22.09 27.18 17.58
N ALA A 23 -22.10 27.36 16.23
CA ALA A 23 -21.28 28.32 15.48
C ALA A 23 -19.79 28.37 15.90
N LEU A 24 -19.23 27.21 16.24
CA LEU A 24 -17.83 27.13 16.70
C LEU A 24 -16.87 27.19 15.49
N PRO A 25 -15.96 28.16 15.43
CA PRO A 25 -15.09 28.38 14.25
C PRO A 25 -14.21 27.20 13.88
N PHE A 26 -14.02 26.23 14.78
CA PHE A 26 -13.21 25.04 14.52
C PHE A 26 -14.01 23.89 13.86
N VAL A 27 -15.34 23.91 13.90
CA VAL A 27 -16.22 22.83 13.44
C VAL A 27 -16.02 22.59 11.94
N ASP A 28 -16.01 23.63 11.15
CA ASP A 28 -15.79 23.51 9.68
C ASP A 28 -14.39 22.96 9.35
N ARG A 29 -13.38 23.40 10.10
CA ARG A 29 -12.01 22.90 9.91
C ARG A 29 -11.91 21.43 10.30
N TYR A 30 -12.56 21.03 11.37
CA TYR A 30 -12.60 19.66 11.86
C TYR A 30 -13.27 18.74 10.84
N PHE A 31 -14.44 19.11 10.30
CA PHE A 31 -15.14 18.33 9.30
C PHE A 31 -14.35 18.24 7.97
N THR A 32 -13.75 19.33 7.55
CA THR A 32 -12.88 19.34 6.37
C THR A 32 -11.67 18.41 6.55
N ALA A 33 -11.07 18.39 7.74
CA ALA A 33 -9.94 17.52 8.03
C ALA A 33 -10.35 16.04 7.98
N ILE A 34 -11.45 15.64 8.62
CA ILE A 34 -11.95 14.26 8.60
C ILE A 34 -12.31 13.81 7.16
N LEU A 35 -12.99 14.67 6.39
CA LEU A 35 -13.32 14.33 5.00
C LEU A 35 -12.07 14.20 4.14
N SER A 36 -11.06 15.04 4.37
CA SER A 36 -9.79 14.95 3.64
C SER A 36 -9.03 13.67 4.00
N GLU A 37 -9.01 13.27 5.27
CA GLU A 37 -8.43 12.02 5.73
C GLU A 37 -9.14 10.81 5.10
N ALA A 38 -10.47 10.79 5.11
CA ALA A 38 -11.25 9.73 4.49
C ALA A 38 -11.01 9.63 2.97
N VAL A 39 -10.80 10.75 2.27
CA VAL A 39 -10.41 10.77 0.85
C VAL A 39 -9.02 10.18 0.67
N GLN A 40 -8.06 10.55 1.52
CA GLN A 40 -6.70 10.02 1.43
C GLN A 40 -6.67 8.51 1.67
N ASP A 41 -7.37 8.02 2.69
CA ASP A 41 -7.48 6.59 2.98
C ASP A 41 -8.13 5.82 1.81
N GLY A 42 -9.20 6.33 1.24
CA GLY A 42 -9.82 5.78 0.04
C GLY A 42 -8.87 5.75 -1.17
N LEU A 43 -7.99 6.73 -1.32
CA LEU A 43 -6.97 6.76 -2.38
C LEU A 43 -5.88 5.72 -2.15
N VAL A 44 -5.42 5.53 -0.90
CA VAL A 44 -4.46 4.49 -0.55
C VAL A 44 -5.04 3.12 -0.80
N GLN A 45 -6.30 2.89 -0.42
CA GLN A 45 -7.00 1.65 -0.69
C GLN A 45 -7.14 1.38 -2.20
N ALA A 46 -7.48 2.40 -2.99
CA ALA A 46 -7.54 2.29 -4.44
C ALA A 46 -6.16 2.02 -5.07
N TYR A 47 -5.10 2.66 -4.56
CA TYR A 47 -3.72 2.41 -4.97
C TYR A 47 -3.28 0.97 -4.70
N LEU A 48 -3.62 0.41 -3.54
CA LEU A 48 -3.23 -0.94 -3.16
C LEU A 48 -4.09 -2.00 -3.84
N ASN A 49 -5.41 -1.90 -3.73
CA ASN A 49 -6.35 -2.99 -4.00
C ASN A 49 -7.33 -2.71 -5.15
N GLY A 50 -7.30 -1.53 -5.76
CA GLY A 50 -8.26 -1.13 -6.80
C GLY A 50 -8.44 -2.19 -7.87
N ASP A 51 -9.69 -2.40 -8.30
CA ASP A 51 -10.10 -3.49 -9.20
C ASP A 51 -9.90 -3.20 -10.69
N GLY A 52 -9.64 -1.95 -11.06
CA GLY A 52 -9.48 -1.52 -12.45
C GLY A 52 -10.79 -1.37 -13.22
N LYS A 53 -11.94 -1.71 -12.63
CA LYS A 53 -13.28 -1.59 -13.23
C LYS A 53 -14.07 -0.43 -12.63
N ASN A 54 -14.19 -0.39 -11.31
CA ASN A 54 -14.89 0.66 -10.57
C ASN A 54 -13.93 1.58 -9.81
N ALA A 55 -12.66 1.21 -9.77
CA ALA A 55 -11.57 1.92 -9.11
C ALA A 55 -10.32 1.90 -10.01
N PRO A 56 -9.31 2.74 -9.74
CA PRO A 56 -8.00 2.63 -10.39
C PRO A 56 -7.43 1.21 -10.31
N ILE A 57 -6.51 0.86 -11.21
CA ILE A 57 -5.86 -0.46 -11.15
C ILE A 57 -4.85 -0.46 -10.02
N GLY A 58 -5.13 -1.19 -8.94
CA GLY A 58 -4.25 -1.29 -7.77
C GLY A 58 -2.88 -1.92 -8.10
N ILE A 59 -1.87 -1.55 -7.29
CA ILE A 59 -0.49 -2.04 -7.49
C ILE A 59 -0.38 -3.57 -7.31
N MET A 60 -1.32 -4.18 -6.59
CA MET A 60 -1.42 -5.63 -6.40
C MET A 60 -2.10 -6.35 -7.58
N ARG A 61 -2.52 -5.63 -8.63
CA ARG A 61 -3.21 -6.17 -9.80
C ARG A 61 -2.32 -6.15 -11.04
N GLN A 62 -2.65 -7.02 -12.00
CA GLN A 62 -2.04 -7.04 -13.32
C GLN A 62 -2.71 -5.99 -14.21
N ILE A 63 -1.92 -5.30 -15.03
CA ILE A 63 -2.44 -4.21 -15.88
C ILE A 63 -3.17 -4.74 -17.11
N ASN A 64 -2.63 -5.80 -17.71
CA ASN A 64 -3.04 -6.27 -19.04
C ASN A 64 -3.91 -7.54 -19.00
N THR A 65 -4.27 -8.01 -17.82
CA THR A 65 -5.04 -9.25 -17.67
C THR A 65 -6.27 -9.01 -16.81
N THR A 66 -7.42 -9.28 -17.39
CA THR A 66 -8.71 -9.14 -16.71
C THR A 66 -9.35 -10.51 -16.45
N ASP A 67 -10.11 -10.62 -15.39
CA ASP A 67 -10.97 -11.76 -15.09
C ASP A 67 -12.30 -11.66 -15.87
N THR A 68 -13.10 -12.70 -15.81
CA THR A 68 -14.37 -12.79 -16.55
C THR A 68 -15.41 -11.74 -16.15
N ASP A 69 -15.29 -11.19 -14.96
CA ASP A 69 -16.15 -10.11 -14.44
C ASP A 69 -15.70 -8.70 -14.88
N GLY A 70 -14.59 -8.62 -15.60
CA GLY A 70 -13.99 -7.36 -16.11
C GLY A 70 -13.08 -6.66 -15.11
N THR A 71 -12.79 -7.24 -13.94
CA THR A 71 -11.79 -6.71 -13.00
C THR A 71 -10.39 -7.13 -13.39
N ASN A 72 -9.38 -6.32 -13.05
CA ASN A 72 -7.99 -6.69 -13.29
C ASN A 72 -7.58 -7.84 -12.36
N LYS A 73 -6.90 -8.85 -12.93
CA LYS A 73 -6.47 -10.03 -12.21
C LYS A 73 -5.45 -9.69 -11.13
N ALA A 74 -5.59 -10.32 -9.95
CA ALA A 74 -4.61 -10.19 -8.89
C ALA A 74 -3.23 -10.73 -9.31
N LYS A 75 -2.15 -10.09 -8.86
CA LYS A 75 -0.79 -10.61 -9.03
C LYS A 75 -0.61 -11.91 -8.25
N THR A 76 0.20 -12.81 -8.80
CA THR A 76 0.56 -14.05 -8.11
C THR A 76 1.38 -13.74 -6.86
N VAL A 77 0.98 -14.31 -5.73
CA VAL A 77 1.69 -14.18 -4.47
C VAL A 77 2.89 -15.13 -4.46
N LEU A 78 4.10 -14.58 -4.28
CA LEU A 78 5.30 -15.40 -4.15
C LEU A 78 5.38 -16.01 -2.73
N THR A 79 5.52 -17.32 -2.65
CA THR A 79 5.69 -18.07 -1.39
C THR A 79 7.13 -18.51 -1.14
N THR A 80 8.03 -18.18 -2.05
CA THR A 80 9.42 -18.62 -2.01
C THR A 80 10.36 -17.69 -1.24
N VAL A 81 9.87 -16.51 -0.86
CA VAL A 81 10.65 -15.49 -0.13
C VAL A 81 10.63 -15.82 1.33
N LYS A 82 11.77 -16.27 1.86
CA LYS A 82 11.92 -16.66 3.27
C LYS A 82 12.84 -15.72 4.05
N LYS A 83 13.75 -15.05 3.38
CA LYS A 83 14.76 -14.18 4.00
C LYS A 83 15.08 -12.99 3.12
N PHE A 84 15.43 -11.87 3.73
CA PHE A 84 15.90 -10.67 3.03
C PHE A 84 17.38 -10.74 2.62
N SER A 85 17.90 -11.95 2.46
CA SER A 85 19.25 -12.20 1.93
C SER A 85 19.33 -11.98 0.42
N PRO A 86 20.55 -11.85 -0.17
CA PRO A 86 20.72 -11.70 -1.61
C PRO A 86 20.03 -12.81 -2.41
N LYS A 87 20.10 -14.05 -1.95
CA LYS A 87 19.46 -15.21 -2.59
C LYS A 87 17.94 -15.20 -2.40
N GLY A 88 17.46 -14.81 -1.22
CA GLY A 88 16.02 -14.74 -0.91
C GLY A 88 15.31 -13.64 -1.72
N LEU A 89 15.97 -12.51 -1.93
CA LEU A 89 15.44 -11.40 -2.74
C LEU A 89 15.65 -11.57 -4.25
N ALA A 90 16.40 -12.58 -4.70
CA ALA A 90 16.72 -12.77 -6.12
C ALA A 90 15.47 -12.89 -7.02
N PRO A 91 14.41 -13.65 -6.67
CA PRO A 91 13.19 -13.72 -7.46
C PRO A 91 12.51 -12.36 -7.61
N ILE A 92 12.42 -11.62 -6.50
CA ILE A 92 11.82 -10.27 -6.48
C ILE A 92 12.63 -9.33 -7.37
N ARG A 93 13.96 -9.29 -7.18
CA ARG A 93 14.85 -8.43 -7.97
C ARG A 93 14.79 -8.74 -9.47
N LYS A 94 14.73 -10.03 -9.83
CA LYS A 94 14.60 -10.45 -11.23
C LYS A 94 13.30 -9.89 -11.84
N THR A 95 12.18 -9.98 -11.14
CA THR A 95 10.91 -9.42 -11.59
C THR A 95 10.97 -7.90 -11.68
N LEU A 96 11.41 -7.22 -10.61
CA LEU A 96 11.51 -5.76 -10.58
C LEU A 96 12.48 -5.19 -11.61
N SER A 97 13.54 -5.91 -11.96
CA SER A 97 14.47 -5.51 -13.02
C SER A 97 13.89 -5.68 -14.42
N ASN A 98 12.68 -6.21 -14.55
CA ASN A 98 12.08 -6.54 -15.83
C ASN A 98 13.02 -7.37 -16.71
N ASN A 99 13.51 -8.49 -16.16
CA ASN A 99 14.50 -9.37 -16.80
C ASN A 99 15.81 -8.66 -17.23
N GLY A 100 16.27 -7.70 -16.42
CA GLY A 100 17.54 -7.00 -16.63
C GLY A 100 17.45 -5.72 -17.45
N LEU A 101 16.25 -5.30 -17.85
CA LEU A 101 16.02 -4.05 -18.58
C LEU A 101 16.03 -2.81 -17.70
N ARG A 102 15.97 -2.99 -16.37
CA ARG A 102 15.92 -1.89 -15.40
C ARG A 102 16.83 -2.17 -14.20
N THR A 103 17.56 -1.16 -13.76
CA THR A 103 18.35 -1.22 -12.51
C THR A 103 17.41 -1.08 -11.30
N VAL A 104 17.59 -1.95 -10.32
CA VAL A 104 16.84 -1.94 -9.06
C VAL A 104 17.74 -1.36 -7.97
N GLY A 105 17.33 -0.22 -7.42
CA GLY A 105 17.98 0.47 -6.30
C GLY A 105 17.30 0.17 -4.96
N THR A 106 16.80 1.23 -4.30
CA THR A 106 16.02 1.13 -3.07
C THR A 106 14.71 0.36 -3.31
N LEU A 107 14.37 -0.50 -2.37
CA LEU A 107 13.12 -1.24 -2.35
C LEU A 107 12.18 -0.62 -1.31
N TYR A 108 10.92 -0.47 -1.66
CA TYR A 108 9.86 -0.06 -0.74
C TYR A 108 9.03 -1.28 -0.37
N LEU A 109 9.00 -1.59 0.92
CA LEU A 109 8.27 -2.72 1.48
C LEU A 109 7.00 -2.21 2.17
N LEU A 110 5.84 -2.51 1.59
CA LEU A 110 4.54 -2.19 2.16
C LEU A 110 3.99 -3.42 2.88
N CYS A 111 3.60 -3.27 4.14
CA CYS A 111 3.06 -4.36 4.95
C CYS A 111 1.99 -3.86 5.93
N ASN A 112 1.19 -4.80 6.44
CA ASN A 112 0.23 -4.53 7.50
C ASN A 112 0.96 -4.34 8.85
N PRO A 113 0.48 -3.49 9.78
CA PRO A 113 1.08 -3.29 11.09
C PRO A 113 1.26 -4.58 11.91
N ASN A 114 0.32 -5.50 11.84
CA ASN A 114 0.42 -6.77 12.55
C ASN A 114 1.51 -7.67 11.94
N ASP A 115 1.53 -7.75 10.61
CA ASP A 115 2.52 -8.54 9.88
C ASP A 115 3.93 -7.96 10.00
N GLU A 116 4.02 -6.62 10.14
CA GLU A 116 5.29 -5.95 10.42
C GLU A 116 5.92 -6.52 11.70
N ALA A 117 5.17 -6.46 12.80
CA ALA A 117 5.67 -6.87 14.11
C ALA A 117 5.95 -8.38 14.19
N GLU A 118 5.10 -9.21 13.56
CA GLU A 118 5.16 -10.67 13.69
C GLU A 118 6.17 -11.31 12.74
N TYR A 119 6.29 -10.82 11.49
CA TYR A 119 7.08 -11.49 10.44
C TYR A 119 8.18 -10.62 9.85
N VAL A 120 7.89 -9.34 9.58
CA VAL A 120 8.81 -8.49 8.82
C VAL A 120 9.98 -8.05 9.66
N ASP A 121 9.74 -7.54 10.86
CA ASP A 121 10.80 -7.05 11.75
C ASP A 121 11.75 -8.16 12.20
N PRO A 122 11.28 -9.34 12.64
CA PRO A 122 12.18 -10.44 12.97
C PRO A 122 13.03 -10.93 11.78
N ALA A 123 12.52 -10.82 10.56
CA ALA A 123 13.25 -11.23 9.36
C ALA A 123 14.21 -10.15 8.83
N LEU A 124 13.90 -8.88 9.07
CA LEU A 124 14.66 -7.74 8.54
C LEU A 124 15.74 -7.24 9.48
N TYR A 125 15.50 -7.30 10.78
CA TYR A 125 16.44 -6.83 11.79
C TYR A 125 17.10 -8.00 12.52
N GLY A 126 18.42 -7.98 12.59
CA GLY A 126 19.20 -8.92 13.33
C GLY A 126 20.07 -8.25 14.40
N GLU A 127 20.37 -8.98 15.45
CA GLU A 127 21.28 -8.51 16.48
C GLU A 127 22.69 -8.34 15.91
N ALA A 128 23.29 -7.18 16.14
CA ALA A 128 24.65 -6.91 15.70
C ALA A 128 25.65 -7.37 16.77
N LEU A 129 26.83 -7.84 16.36
CA LEU A 129 27.92 -8.24 17.25
C LEU A 129 28.35 -7.13 18.23
N THR A 130 28.07 -5.88 17.90
CA THR A 130 28.37 -4.69 18.73
C THR A 130 27.22 -4.27 19.64
N GLY A 131 26.15 -5.07 19.73
CA GLY A 131 24.92 -4.77 20.43
C GLY A 131 23.92 -3.96 19.60
N GLY A 132 22.62 -4.14 19.89
CA GLY A 132 21.50 -3.52 19.19
C GLY A 132 21.12 -4.25 17.91
N TYR A 133 19.95 -3.84 17.36
CA TYR A 133 19.39 -4.42 16.13
C TYR A 133 19.73 -3.55 14.92
N ARG A 134 20.06 -4.17 13.80
CA ARG A 134 20.37 -3.52 12.54
C ARG A 134 19.61 -4.19 11.39
N ASN A 135 19.28 -3.39 10.38
CA ASN A 135 18.76 -3.92 9.12
C ASN A 135 19.83 -4.81 8.46
N THR A 136 19.47 -6.05 8.23
CA THR A 136 20.36 -7.09 7.68
C THR A 136 20.17 -7.30 6.18
N SER A 137 19.27 -6.54 5.56
CA SER A 137 19.01 -6.63 4.12
C SER A 137 20.24 -6.22 3.31
N PHE A 138 20.49 -6.97 2.23
CA PHE A 138 21.52 -6.65 1.24
C PHE A 138 21.27 -5.35 0.48
N LEU A 139 20.00 -5.02 0.23
CA LEU A 139 19.59 -3.78 -0.42
C LEU A 139 18.94 -2.85 0.61
N PRO A 140 19.00 -1.54 0.39
CA PRO A 140 18.22 -0.62 1.20
C PRO A 140 16.73 -0.91 1.01
N ILE A 141 16.08 -1.30 2.10
CA ILE A 141 14.65 -1.52 2.18
C ILE A 141 14.05 -0.45 3.08
N GLU A 142 13.15 0.34 2.52
CA GLU A 142 12.33 1.30 3.26
C GLU A 142 10.97 0.68 3.56
N LYS A 143 10.63 0.57 4.84
CA LYS A 143 9.32 0.07 5.27
C LYS A 143 8.27 1.16 5.21
N ILE A 144 7.12 0.81 4.69
CA ILE A 144 5.90 1.61 4.72
C ILE A 144 4.80 0.73 5.31
N VAL A 145 4.31 1.12 6.48
CA VAL A 145 3.31 0.35 7.21
C VAL A 145 1.95 0.98 6.98
N ASP A 146 1.00 0.19 6.49
CA ASP A 146 -0.35 0.66 6.18
C ASP A 146 -1.38 -0.43 6.46
N ALA A 147 -2.45 -0.06 7.17
CA ALA A 147 -3.53 -0.96 7.55
C ALA A 147 -4.34 -1.51 6.36
N ASN A 148 -4.30 -0.81 5.21
CA ASN A 148 -5.00 -1.21 3.99
C ASN A 148 -4.27 -2.34 3.22
N VAL A 149 -3.04 -2.68 3.61
CA VAL A 149 -2.34 -3.85 3.06
C VAL A 149 -3.01 -5.11 3.63
N PRO A 150 -3.44 -6.05 2.77
CA PRO A 150 -4.07 -7.29 3.23
C PRO A 150 -3.15 -8.11 4.13
N ALA A 151 -3.67 -8.58 5.26
CA ALA A 151 -2.93 -9.41 6.21
C ALA A 151 -2.35 -10.68 5.55
N GLY A 152 -1.18 -11.11 6.00
CA GLY A 152 -0.44 -12.24 5.46
C GLY A 152 0.30 -11.95 4.14
N LYS A 153 0.23 -10.71 3.63
CA LYS A 153 0.87 -10.33 2.37
C LYS A 153 1.67 -9.04 2.55
N ALA A 154 2.78 -8.96 1.83
CA ALA A 154 3.46 -7.68 1.65
C ALA A 154 3.77 -7.44 0.18
N ILE A 155 4.05 -6.18 -0.11
CA ILE A 155 4.35 -5.70 -1.46
C ILE A 155 5.76 -5.13 -1.44
N ILE A 156 6.62 -5.59 -2.35
CA ILE A 156 7.88 -4.90 -2.62
C ILE A 156 7.77 -4.20 -3.96
N THR A 157 8.05 -2.92 -3.94
CA THR A 157 7.99 -2.06 -5.12
C THR A 157 9.24 -1.19 -5.24
N ILE A 158 9.36 -0.51 -6.36
CA ILE A 158 10.46 0.43 -6.69
C ILE A 158 9.93 1.86 -6.72
N GLU A 159 10.84 2.82 -6.72
CA GLU A 159 10.50 4.23 -6.91
C GLU A 159 9.78 4.46 -8.26
N LYS A 160 8.81 5.35 -8.26
CA LYS A 160 8.03 5.72 -9.46
C LYS A 160 7.30 4.55 -10.13
N ALA A 161 6.95 3.53 -9.36
CA ALA A 161 6.28 2.32 -9.85
C ALA A 161 4.85 2.56 -10.33
N TYR A 162 4.20 3.62 -9.87
CA TYR A 162 2.80 3.90 -10.07
C TYR A 162 2.55 5.35 -10.47
N VAL A 163 1.60 5.57 -11.35
CA VAL A 163 1.16 6.90 -11.77
C VAL A 163 -0.31 7.06 -11.43
N MET A 164 -0.64 8.12 -10.68
CA MET A 164 -2.02 8.47 -10.34
C MET A 164 -2.30 9.91 -10.76
N GLY A 165 -3.38 10.10 -11.49
CA GLY A 165 -3.93 11.41 -11.82
C GLY A 165 -5.18 11.66 -10.98
N LEU A 166 -5.23 12.78 -10.26
CA LEU A 166 -6.33 13.16 -9.39
C LEU A 166 -6.85 14.55 -9.75
N SER A 167 -8.18 14.72 -9.68
CA SER A 167 -8.80 16.03 -9.68
C SER A 167 -8.77 16.63 -8.27
N SER A 168 -9.00 17.93 -8.16
CA SER A 168 -9.27 18.56 -6.86
C SER A 168 -10.52 17.95 -6.21
N VAL A 169 -10.49 17.83 -4.89
CA VAL A 169 -11.66 17.41 -4.11
C VAL A 169 -12.70 18.54 -4.13
N SER A 170 -13.90 18.22 -4.58
CA SER A 170 -15.05 19.15 -4.55
C SER A 170 -15.96 18.76 -3.39
N MET A 171 -16.17 19.67 -2.45
CA MET A 171 -17.09 19.49 -1.32
C MET A 171 -18.37 20.28 -1.57
N LYS A 172 -19.53 19.67 -1.29
CA LYS A 172 -20.86 20.31 -1.35
C LYS A 172 -21.68 19.90 -0.14
N THR A 173 -22.34 20.88 0.46
CA THR A 173 -23.32 20.69 1.54
C THR A 173 -24.73 20.59 0.94
N TYR A 174 -25.52 19.67 1.43
CA TYR A 174 -26.92 19.43 1.08
C TYR A 174 -27.76 19.46 2.36
N ASP A 175 -28.55 20.49 2.50
CA ASP A 175 -29.40 20.79 3.67
C ASP A 175 -30.76 20.07 3.66
N GLN A 176 -31.22 19.64 2.48
CA GLN A 176 -32.53 19.03 2.31
C GLN A 176 -32.55 17.50 2.35
N THR A 177 -31.44 16.85 2.18
CA THR A 177 -31.36 15.39 2.03
C THR A 177 -31.75 14.64 3.31
N LYS A 178 -31.51 15.24 4.47
CA LYS A 178 -31.81 14.71 5.80
C LYS A 178 -32.64 15.70 6.65
N ALA A 179 -33.52 16.42 6.02
CA ALA A 179 -34.35 17.45 6.68
C ALA A 179 -35.21 16.89 7.83
N MET A 180 -35.68 15.64 7.72
CA MET A 180 -36.47 14.99 8.79
C MET A 180 -35.61 14.60 10.01
N ASP A 181 -34.31 14.41 9.80
CA ASP A 181 -33.36 14.05 10.89
C ASP A 181 -32.67 15.31 11.43
N ASP A 182 -33.07 16.52 11.01
CA ASP A 182 -32.47 17.82 11.35
C ASP A 182 -30.93 17.79 11.18
N ALA A 183 -30.47 17.29 10.02
CA ALA A 183 -29.06 17.12 9.71
C ALA A 183 -28.74 17.52 8.28
N ASP A 184 -27.55 18.06 8.09
CA ASP A 184 -26.97 18.35 6.77
C ASP A 184 -26.06 17.21 6.33
N VAL A 185 -25.97 17.02 5.00
CA VAL A 185 -25.08 16.05 4.39
C VAL A 185 -23.98 16.79 3.64
N ILE A 186 -22.74 16.60 4.04
CA ILE A 186 -21.59 17.09 3.27
C ILE A 186 -21.07 15.95 2.40
N ILE A 187 -20.94 16.19 1.11
CA ILE A 187 -20.44 15.23 0.13
C ILE A 187 -19.13 15.76 -0.46
N GLY A 188 -18.05 15.02 -0.25
CA GLY A 188 -16.78 15.20 -0.94
C GLY A 188 -16.72 14.30 -2.17
N LYS A 189 -16.32 14.85 -3.32
CA LYS A 189 -16.14 14.12 -4.57
C LYS A 189 -14.74 14.37 -5.11
N ALA A 190 -14.05 13.29 -5.48
CA ALA A 190 -12.82 13.33 -6.23
C ALA A 190 -12.92 12.42 -7.45
N TYR A 191 -12.26 12.79 -8.52
CA TYR A 191 -12.14 11.96 -9.71
C TYR A 191 -10.67 11.63 -9.93
N GLY A 192 -10.39 10.39 -10.26
CA GLY A 192 -9.02 10.00 -10.52
C GLY A 192 -8.93 8.69 -11.27
N ASN A 193 -7.75 8.44 -11.79
CA ASN A 193 -7.36 7.14 -12.32
C ASN A 193 -5.89 6.93 -12.04
N GLY A 194 -5.49 5.66 -11.93
CA GLY A 194 -4.12 5.30 -11.68
C GLY A 194 -3.83 3.87 -12.08
N ARG A 195 -2.57 3.62 -12.40
CA ARG A 195 -2.07 2.28 -12.67
C ARG A 195 -0.57 2.21 -12.45
N ALA A 196 -0.05 1.02 -12.22
CA ALA A 196 1.38 0.79 -12.28
C ALA A 196 1.93 1.04 -13.69
N ILE A 197 3.20 1.40 -13.80
CA ILE A 197 3.85 1.65 -15.11
C ILE A 197 3.92 0.35 -15.93
N ASP A 198 4.27 -0.75 -15.28
CA ASP A 198 4.25 -2.10 -15.84
C ASP A 198 3.94 -3.14 -14.76
N ASP A 199 3.66 -4.37 -15.15
CA ASP A 199 3.31 -5.46 -14.23
C ASP A 199 4.48 -5.87 -13.32
N ASN A 200 5.72 -5.57 -13.72
CA ASN A 200 6.94 -5.94 -13.00
C ASN A 200 7.44 -4.85 -12.04
N THR A 201 6.70 -3.77 -11.81
CA THR A 201 7.10 -2.69 -10.87
C THR A 201 6.83 -3.03 -9.42
N ALA A 202 6.00 -4.02 -9.15
CA ALA A 202 5.68 -4.46 -7.80
C ALA A 202 5.48 -5.98 -7.75
N VAL A 203 5.93 -6.58 -6.67
CA VAL A 203 5.82 -8.00 -6.38
C VAL A 203 5.10 -8.20 -5.06
N VAL A 204 4.09 -9.06 -5.05
CA VAL A 204 3.36 -9.46 -3.84
C VAL A 204 3.94 -10.78 -3.34
N PHE A 205 4.19 -10.89 -2.05
CA PHE A 205 4.67 -12.13 -1.45
C PHE A 205 4.00 -12.41 -0.11
N ASP A 206 4.08 -13.67 0.32
CA ASP A 206 3.51 -14.18 1.56
C ASP A 206 4.50 -13.92 2.70
N VAL A 207 4.14 -13.05 3.65
CA VAL A 207 4.98 -12.71 4.79
C VAL A 207 5.05 -13.81 5.84
N THR A 208 4.04 -14.68 5.91
CA THR A 208 4.01 -15.80 6.89
C THR A 208 5.09 -16.83 6.64
N LYS A 209 5.76 -16.76 5.49
CA LYS A 209 6.89 -17.63 5.12
C LYS A 209 8.24 -17.04 5.48
N LEU A 210 8.27 -15.80 5.99
CA LEU A 210 9.52 -15.19 6.43
C LEU A 210 10.05 -15.91 7.66
N GLU A 211 11.34 -16.15 7.65
CA GLU A 211 12.09 -16.77 8.75
C GLU A 211 12.86 -15.67 9.48
N GLU A 212 12.91 -15.77 10.79
CA GLU A 212 13.71 -14.88 11.64
C GLU A 212 15.17 -14.86 11.19
N TYR A 213 15.80 -13.70 11.29
CA TYR A 213 17.21 -13.56 11.00
C TYR A 213 18.03 -14.21 12.13
N VAL A 214 18.81 -15.21 11.76
CA VAL A 214 19.77 -15.86 12.68
C VAL A 214 21.18 -15.57 12.19
N LEU A 215 22.04 -15.07 13.08
CA LEU A 215 23.47 -14.87 12.80
C LEU A 215 24.11 -16.21 12.39
N PRO A 216 24.80 -16.28 11.25
CA PRO A 216 25.54 -17.48 10.87
C PRO A 216 26.69 -17.69 11.86
N VAL A 217 26.55 -18.64 12.78
CA VAL A 217 27.65 -19.07 13.66
C VAL A 217 28.58 -19.99 12.85
N THR A 218 29.73 -19.46 12.46
CA THR A 218 30.79 -20.30 11.89
C THR A 218 31.39 -21.13 13.02
N GLN A 219 31.05 -22.41 13.09
CA GLN A 219 31.79 -23.33 13.95
C GLN A 219 33.21 -23.43 13.42
N VAL A 220 34.15 -22.90 14.16
CA VAL A 220 35.57 -23.19 13.94
C VAL A 220 35.79 -24.63 14.36
N THR A 221 35.81 -25.56 13.42
CA THR A 221 36.28 -26.91 13.65
C THR A 221 37.79 -26.82 13.90
N THR A 222 38.17 -26.94 15.16
CA THR A 222 39.59 -27.14 15.53
C THR A 222 40.05 -28.43 14.86
N PRO A 223 41.14 -28.43 14.05
CA PRO A 223 41.65 -29.67 13.52
C PRO A 223 42.13 -30.53 14.68
N ALA A 224 41.67 -31.77 14.71
CA ALA A 224 42.16 -32.78 15.66
C ALA A 224 43.67 -32.99 15.43
N SER A 225 44.41 -32.82 16.50
CA SER A 225 45.86 -33.04 16.55
C SER A 225 46.19 -34.53 16.37
#